data_fd39ab327bf0dc372a49ef87d9a79fc9
#
_entry.id   fd39ab327bf0dc372a49ef87d9a79fc9
#
_cell.length_a   1.000
_cell.length_b   1.000
_cell.length_c   1.000
_cell.angle_alpha   90.00
_cell.angle_beta   90.00
_cell.angle_gamma   90.00
#
_symmetry.space_group_name_H-M   'P 1'
#
loop_
_entity.id
_entity.type
_entity.pdbx_description
1 polymer ?
#
loop_
_entity_poly.entity_id
_entity_poly.type
_entity_poly.pdbx_seq_one_letter_code
_entity_poly.pdbx_strand_id
1 'polypeptide(L)'
;MKSSRNLFQLVACLLLCSLPAIAQSPATDAKQFSKDGLTFSYPVGWSIEDSSNEDLQQLTLTNPRSEAQLRLFVHRGRISADKLAQAKKSLIDPYLASTFKQFEDMGAKPVRSDASLDIGSTKAEGVIIRAMLDEPGAAEIYWALINQRVVVLTLFGPDKALKQAAPVWDQLRKSLQIAESQPADKPTPKPTPK
;
A
#
# COMPACT_ATOMS: atom_id res chain seq x y z
N MET A 1 -45.00 61.14 -17.76
CA MET A 1 -45.23 59.82 -18.38
C MET A 1 -44.11 59.55 -19.37
N LYS A 2 -43.48 58.43 -19.32
CA LYS A 2 -42.29 57.88 -20.01
C LYS A 2 -41.08 57.84 -19.06
N SER A 3 -40.39 56.77 -18.76
CA SER A 3 -40.28 55.44 -19.37
C SER A 3 -39.49 54.58 -18.37
N SER A 4 -40.14 53.60 -17.82
CA SER A 4 -39.58 52.67 -16.81
C SER A 4 -39.39 51.28 -17.45
N ARG A 5 -38.59 51.19 -18.53
CA ARG A 5 -38.46 49.93 -19.30
C ARG A 5 -37.02 49.41 -19.54
N ASN A 6 -35.98 50.11 -19.07
CA ASN A 6 -34.59 49.74 -19.40
C ASN A 6 -33.78 49.23 -18.21
N LEU A 7 -34.40 48.92 -17.06
CA LEU A 7 -33.67 48.42 -15.88
C LEU A 7 -33.72 46.89 -15.68
N PHE A 8 -34.42 46.19 -16.58
CA PHE A 8 -34.61 44.71 -16.42
C PHE A 8 -33.74 43.84 -17.33
N GLN A 9 -32.92 44.44 -18.19
CA GLN A 9 -32.08 43.69 -19.15
C GLN A 9 -30.60 43.62 -18.74
N LEU A 10 -30.17 44.17 -17.61
CA LEU A 10 -28.76 44.19 -17.22
C LEU A 10 -28.41 43.27 -16.07
N VAL A 11 -29.37 42.46 -15.58
CA VAL A 11 -29.15 41.48 -14.48
C VAL A 11 -29.01 40.04 -14.98
N ALA A 12 -29.25 39.74 -16.26
CA ALA A 12 -29.28 38.40 -16.80
C ALA A 12 -27.92 37.84 -17.31
N CYS A 13 -26.83 38.63 -17.29
CA CYS A 13 -25.53 38.21 -17.87
C CYS A 13 -24.41 37.91 -16.87
N LEU A 14 -24.69 37.87 -15.56
CA LEU A 14 -23.63 37.70 -14.53
C LEU A 14 -23.70 36.37 -13.76
N LEU A 15 -24.44 35.36 -14.26
CA LEU A 15 -24.65 34.09 -13.59
C LEU A 15 -24.09 32.84 -14.31
N LEU A 16 -23.11 33.04 -15.21
CA LEU A 16 -22.56 31.93 -15.98
C LEU A 16 -21.04 31.98 -16.04
N CYS A 17 -20.30 31.78 -14.93
CA CYS A 17 -18.87 31.38 -14.94
C CYS A 17 -18.35 31.08 -13.56
N SER A 18 -19.03 30.22 -12.80
CA SER A 18 -18.40 29.49 -11.67
C SER A 18 -18.35 28.01 -12.02
N LEU A 19 -17.53 27.67 -13.02
CA LEU A 19 -17.04 26.31 -13.17
C LEU A 19 -16.08 26.05 -12.01
N PRO A 20 -16.32 25.05 -11.15
CA PRO A 20 -15.30 24.63 -10.20
C PRO A 20 -14.08 24.20 -11.03
N ALA A 21 -12.98 24.92 -10.91
CA ALA A 21 -11.68 24.46 -11.34
C ALA A 21 -11.42 23.18 -10.54
N ILE A 22 -11.67 22.01 -11.15
CA ILE A 22 -11.18 20.75 -10.65
C ILE A 22 -9.66 20.91 -10.69
N ALA A 23 -9.07 21.20 -9.53
CA ALA A 23 -7.64 21.19 -9.35
C ALA A 23 -7.19 19.76 -9.69
N GLN A 24 -6.76 19.53 -10.92
CA GLN A 24 -6.03 18.35 -11.30
C GLN A 24 -4.75 18.37 -10.46
N SER A 25 -4.73 17.55 -9.39
CA SER A 25 -3.47 17.23 -8.74
C SER A 25 -2.50 16.81 -9.84
N PRO A 26 -1.27 17.38 -9.87
CA PRO A 26 -0.31 17.00 -10.88
C PRO A 26 -0.21 15.50 -10.88
N ALA A 27 -0.48 14.86 -12.01
CA ALA A 27 -0.27 13.43 -12.20
C ALA A 27 1.22 13.19 -11.92
N THR A 28 1.53 12.75 -10.72
CA THR A 28 2.89 12.34 -10.36
C THR A 28 3.19 11.17 -11.28
N ASP A 29 4.21 11.30 -12.14
CA ASP A 29 4.63 10.23 -13.05
C ASP A 29 4.75 8.93 -12.26
N ALA A 30 3.78 8.04 -12.45
CA ALA A 30 3.68 6.80 -11.70
C ALA A 30 4.29 5.67 -12.54
N LYS A 31 5.15 4.88 -11.93
CA LYS A 31 5.61 3.60 -12.45
C LYS A 31 4.68 2.51 -11.98
N GLN A 32 4.59 1.43 -12.74
CA GLN A 32 3.86 0.23 -12.35
C GLN A 32 4.82 -0.94 -12.16
N PHE A 33 4.67 -1.64 -11.05
CA PHE A 33 5.27 -2.95 -10.83
C PHE A 33 4.26 -4.03 -11.23
N SER A 34 4.73 -5.07 -11.95
CA SER A 34 3.92 -6.23 -12.30
C SER A 34 4.80 -7.47 -12.37
N LYS A 35 4.62 -8.42 -11.46
CA LYS A 35 5.35 -9.69 -11.43
C LYS A 35 4.57 -10.73 -10.65
N ASP A 36 4.49 -11.96 -11.16
CA ASP A 36 3.91 -13.14 -10.49
C ASP A 36 2.51 -12.88 -9.91
N GLY A 37 1.67 -12.15 -10.65
CA GLY A 37 0.30 -11.80 -10.25
C GLY A 37 0.19 -10.70 -9.20
N LEU A 38 1.28 -10.10 -8.77
CA LEU A 38 1.29 -8.90 -7.93
C LEU A 38 1.46 -7.68 -8.82
N THR A 39 0.57 -6.69 -8.67
CA THR A 39 0.67 -5.38 -9.32
C THR A 39 0.43 -4.25 -8.33
N PHE A 40 1.15 -3.14 -8.50
CA PHE A 40 0.93 -1.88 -7.78
C PHE A 40 1.63 -0.72 -8.48
N SER A 41 1.22 0.51 -8.15
CA SER A 41 1.82 1.74 -8.66
C SER A 41 2.71 2.39 -7.59
N TYR A 42 3.80 3.02 -8.03
CA TYR A 42 4.72 3.77 -7.19
C TYR A 42 5.30 4.97 -7.96
N PRO A 43 5.69 6.08 -7.30
CA PRO A 43 6.13 7.28 -8.00
C PRO A 43 7.55 7.16 -8.54
N VAL A 44 7.87 7.97 -9.54
CA VAL A 44 9.24 8.17 -10.03
C VAL A 44 10.12 8.65 -8.87
N GLY A 45 11.40 8.24 -8.87
CA GLY A 45 12.36 8.54 -7.81
C GLY A 45 12.43 7.49 -6.70
N TRP A 46 11.49 6.54 -6.67
CA TRP A 46 11.59 5.34 -5.83
C TRP A 46 12.16 4.18 -6.65
N SER A 47 13.01 3.40 -6.03
CA SER A 47 13.57 2.16 -6.57
C SER A 47 13.00 0.95 -5.84
N ILE A 48 12.92 -0.18 -6.54
CA ILE A 48 12.49 -1.46 -5.99
C ILE A 48 13.68 -2.39 -5.99
N GLU A 49 13.97 -2.96 -4.82
CA GLU A 49 14.82 -4.13 -4.66
C GLU A 49 13.92 -5.36 -4.53
N ASP A 50 14.16 -6.37 -5.36
CA ASP A 50 13.40 -7.61 -5.38
C ASP A 50 14.27 -8.74 -4.81
N SER A 51 13.97 -9.16 -3.59
CA SER A 51 14.62 -10.26 -2.87
C SER A 51 13.70 -11.49 -2.75
N SER A 52 12.80 -11.66 -3.73
CA SER A 52 11.82 -12.74 -3.76
C SER A 52 12.48 -14.12 -3.90
N ASN A 53 11.82 -15.14 -3.34
CA ASN A 53 12.20 -16.55 -3.46
C ASN A 53 10.98 -17.41 -3.86
N GLU A 54 11.09 -18.74 -3.74
CA GLU A 54 10.03 -19.69 -4.12
C GLU A 54 8.78 -19.55 -3.25
N ASP A 55 8.92 -19.18 -1.97
CA ASP A 55 7.83 -19.10 -1.00
C ASP A 55 7.24 -17.69 -0.84
N LEU A 56 8.02 -16.66 -1.14
CA LEU A 56 7.73 -15.29 -0.77
C LEU A 56 8.16 -14.32 -1.87
N GLN A 57 7.24 -13.44 -2.29
CA GLN A 57 7.62 -12.21 -2.98
C GLN A 57 7.99 -11.18 -1.91
N GLN A 58 9.23 -10.70 -1.96
CA GLN A 58 9.77 -9.71 -1.03
C GLN A 58 10.32 -8.53 -1.81
N LEU A 59 9.69 -7.38 -1.64
CA LEU A 59 10.05 -6.14 -2.30
C LEU A 59 10.34 -5.07 -1.27
N THR A 60 11.42 -4.32 -1.50
CA THR A 60 11.76 -3.16 -0.70
C THR A 60 11.79 -1.93 -1.61
N LEU A 61 11.01 -0.92 -1.26
CA LEU A 61 10.99 0.36 -1.96
C LEU A 61 11.75 1.39 -1.14
N THR A 62 12.70 2.05 -1.79
CA THR A 62 13.53 3.11 -1.19
C THR A 62 13.61 4.32 -2.10
N ASN A 63 13.87 5.48 -1.50
CA ASN A 63 14.17 6.71 -2.21
C ASN A 63 15.45 7.31 -1.61
N PRO A 64 16.49 7.62 -2.41
CA PRO A 64 17.76 8.19 -1.89
C PRO A 64 17.62 9.52 -1.13
N ARG A 65 16.46 10.18 -1.27
CA ARG A 65 16.15 11.46 -0.59
C ARG A 65 15.26 11.27 0.65
N SER A 66 15.00 10.02 1.05
CA SER A 66 14.11 9.69 2.17
C SER A 66 14.70 8.57 3.01
N GLU A 67 14.61 8.70 4.32
CA GLU A 67 14.98 7.64 5.27
C GLU A 67 13.82 6.66 5.51
N ALA A 68 12.66 6.91 4.89
CA ALA A 68 11.55 5.97 4.92
C ALA A 68 11.80 4.80 3.98
N GLN A 69 11.46 3.61 4.43
CA GLN A 69 11.51 2.37 3.68
C GLN A 69 10.12 1.71 3.67
N LEU A 70 9.66 1.29 2.49
CA LEU A 70 8.45 0.49 2.34
C LEU A 70 8.84 -0.95 2.03
N ARG A 71 8.24 -1.89 2.73
CA ARG A 71 8.45 -3.32 2.47
C ARG A 71 7.11 -3.98 2.16
N LEU A 72 7.11 -4.83 1.16
CA LEU A 72 5.97 -5.63 0.76
C LEU A 72 6.38 -7.10 0.76
N PHE A 73 5.63 -7.91 1.51
CA PHE A 73 5.75 -9.36 1.50
C PHE A 73 4.43 -9.96 1.01
N VAL A 74 4.50 -10.85 0.04
CA VAL A 74 3.34 -11.59 -0.45
C VAL A 74 3.68 -13.07 -0.50
N HIS A 75 3.06 -13.85 0.39
CA HIS A 75 3.25 -15.29 0.42
C HIS A 75 2.70 -15.92 -0.86
N ARG A 76 3.48 -16.82 -1.47
CA ARG A 76 3.08 -17.51 -2.70
C ARG A 76 2.08 -18.63 -2.43
N GLY A 77 2.20 -19.26 -1.24
CA GLY A 77 1.26 -20.27 -0.78
C GLY A 77 -0.14 -19.69 -0.56
N ARG A 78 -1.14 -20.45 -0.95
CA ARG A 78 -2.56 -20.08 -0.75
C ARG A 78 -3.06 -20.66 0.56
N ILE A 79 -3.79 -19.83 1.27
CA ILE A 79 -4.48 -20.24 2.49
C ILE A 79 -5.96 -19.87 2.40
N SER A 80 -6.80 -20.72 2.96
CA SER A 80 -8.22 -20.41 3.14
C SER A 80 -8.44 -19.49 4.35
N ALA A 81 -9.57 -18.79 4.37
CA ALA A 81 -9.86 -17.80 5.41
C ALA A 81 -9.88 -18.42 6.84
N ASP A 82 -10.31 -19.68 6.98
CA ASP A 82 -10.32 -20.42 8.25
C ASP A 82 -8.91 -20.69 8.81
N LYS A 83 -7.88 -20.68 7.95
CA LYS A 83 -6.46 -20.86 8.35
C LYS A 83 -5.73 -19.55 8.61
N LEU A 84 -6.39 -18.40 8.46
CA LEU A 84 -5.75 -17.09 8.62
C LEU A 84 -5.16 -16.92 10.05
N ALA A 85 -5.86 -17.37 11.09
CA ALA A 85 -5.36 -17.28 12.45
C ALA A 85 -4.07 -18.12 12.67
N GLN A 86 -3.96 -19.28 12.03
CA GLN A 86 -2.74 -20.08 12.05
C GLN A 86 -1.61 -19.41 11.27
N ALA A 87 -1.91 -18.89 10.08
CA ALA A 87 -0.94 -18.15 9.27
C ALA A 87 -0.42 -16.90 9.99
N LYS A 88 -1.29 -16.18 10.72
CA LYS A 88 -0.87 -15.08 11.57
C LYS A 88 0.20 -15.51 12.58
N LYS A 89 -0.03 -16.59 13.32
CA LYS A 89 0.92 -17.12 14.30
C LYS A 89 2.26 -17.55 13.69
N SER A 90 2.25 -18.12 12.49
CA SER A 90 3.47 -18.66 11.86
C SER A 90 4.24 -17.64 11.01
N LEU A 91 3.60 -16.60 10.50
CA LEU A 91 4.19 -15.65 9.55
C LEU A 91 4.24 -14.22 10.10
N ILE A 92 3.13 -13.74 10.70
CA ILE A 92 3.02 -12.36 11.13
C ILE A 92 3.62 -12.15 12.52
N ASP A 93 3.22 -12.97 13.51
CA ASP A 93 3.67 -12.77 14.88
C ASP A 93 5.20 -12.87 15.04
N PRO A 94 5.94 -13.77 14.35
CA PRO A 94 7.40 -13.76 14.36
C PRO A 94 8.00 -12.50 13.74
N TYR A 95 7.39 -11.99 12.66
CA TYR A 95 7.84 -10.75 12.02
C TYR A 95 7.64 -9.53 12.94
N LEU A 96 6.49 -9.43 13.60
CA LEU A 96 6.22 -8.39 14.61
C LEU A 96 7.20 -8.47 15.78
N ALA A 97 7.44 -9.67 16.33
CA ALA A 97 8.36 -9.89 17.42
C ALA A 97 9.80 -9.53 17.03
N SER A 98 10.24 -9.92 15.82
CA SER A 98 11.56 -9.56 15.29
C SER A 98 11.73 -8.05 15.12
N THR A 99 10.70 -7.37 14.58
CA THR A 99 10.74 -5.91 14.42
C THR A 99 10.77 -5.20 15.78
N PHE A 100 10.00 -5.67 16.75
CA PHE A 100 10.00 -5.12 18.10
C PHE A 100 11.37 -5.27 18.75
N LYS A 101 11.92 -6.50 18.69
CA LYS A 101 13.26 -6.78 19.20
C LYS A 101 14.36 -5.96 18.53
N GLN A 102 14.26 -5.70 17.24
CA GLN A 102 15.21 -4.85 16.52
C GLN A 102 15.30 -3.45 17.14
N PHE A 103 14.17 -2.84 17.51
CA PHE A 103 14.18 -1.55 18.22
C PHE A 103 14.82 -1.67 19.62
N GLU A 104 14.55 -2.76 20.36
CA GLU A 104 15.16 -3.00 21.67
C GLU A 104 16.69 -3.15 21.55
N ASP A 105 17.15 -3.92 20.55
CA ASP A 105 18.57 -4.15 20.29
C ASP A 105 19.31 -2.86 19.90
N MET A 106 18.61 -1.87 19.32
CA MET A 106 19.12 -0.52 19.08
C MET A 106 19.06 0.40 20.32
N GLY A 107 18.65 -0.12 21.47
CA GLY A 107 18.59 0.61 22.74
C GLY A 107 17.29 1.38 22.98
N ALA A 108 16.29 1.25 22.12
CA ALA A 108 14.98 1.88 22.32
C ALA A 108 14.11 1.11 23.31
N LYS A 109 13.03 1.78 23.75
CA LYS A 109 11.91 1.18 24.47
C LYS A 109 10.66 1.28 23.58
N PRO A 110 10.44 0.32 22.67
CA PRO A 110 9.35 0.41 21.75
C PRO A 110 7.98 0.24 22.43
N VAL A 111 6.99 0.95 21.89
CA VAL A 111 5.59 0.86 22.33
C VAL A 111 4.76 0.39 21.14
N ARG A 112 3.92 -0.61 21.38
CA ARG A 112 3.03 -1.20 20.38
C ARG A 112 1.61 -0.71 20.56
N SER A 113 0.92 -0.40 19.45
CA SER A 113 -0.51 -0.13 19.38
C SER A 113 -1.13 -0.85 18.18
N ASP A 114 -2.38 -1.30 18.34
CA ASP A 114 -3.13 -1.89 17.23
C ASP A 114 -3.58 -0.80 16.26
N ALA A 115 -3.68 -1.16 15.00
CA ALA A 115 -4.06 -0.28 13.89
C ALA A 115 -4.85 -1.06 12.83
N SER A 116 -5.48 -0.34 11.92
CA SER A 116 -6.10 -0.93 10.71
C SER A 116 -6.11 0.08 9.58
N LEU A 117 -6.06 -0.41 8.35
CA LEU A 117 -6.25 0.38 7.14
C LEU A 117 -6.77 -0.51 6.01
N ASP A 118 -6.98 0.06 4.82
CA ASP A 118 -7.37 -0.72 3.65
C ASP A 118 -6.17 -0.91 2.71
N ILE A 119 -5.98 -2.15 2.24
CA ILE A 119 -5.05 -2.52 1.17
C ILE A 119 -5.91 -2.90 -0.05
N GLY A 120 -5.87 -2.08 -1.10
CA GLY A 120 -6.86 -2.16 -2.17
C GLY A 120 -8.27 -2.00 -1.60
N SER A 121 -9.12 -2.99 -1.82
CA SER A 121 -10.49 -3.07 -1.27
C SER A 121 -10.60 -3.91 0.00
N THR A 122 -9.49 -4.45 0.53
CA THR A 122 -9.49 -5.38 1.65
C THR A 122 -9.07 -4.67 2.93
N LYS A 123 -9.89 -4.80 3.99
CA LYS A 123 -9.51 -4.31 5.33
C LYS A 123 -8.36 -5.13 5.87
N ALA A 124 -7.28 -4.45 6.25
CA ALA A 124 -6.08 -5.00 6.85
C ALA A 124 -6.05 -4.71 8.35
N GLU A 125 -5.66 -5.71 9.14
CA GLU A 125 -5.24 -5.52 10.52
C GLU A 125 -3.80 -5.03 10.55
N GLY A 126 -3.40 -4.34 11.60
CA GLY A 126 -2.05 -3.84 11.70
C GLY A 126 -1.61 -3.52 13.11
N VAL A 127 -0.34 -3.17 13.19
CA VAL A 127 0.34 -2.75 14.41
C VAL A 127 1.28 -1.60 14.07
N ILE A 128 1.29 -0.59 14.93
CA ILE A 128 2.29 0.47 14.90
C ILE A 128 3.23 0.25 16.09
N ILE A 129 4.52 0.07 15.81
CA ILE A 129 5.59 -0.02 16.81
C ILE A 129 6.33 1.32 16.77
N ARG A 130 6.15 2.14 17.81
CA ARG A 130 6.84 3.43 17.95
C ARG A 130 8.05 3.31 18.86
N ALA A 131 9.12 3.97 18.49
CA ALA A 131 10.33 4.00 19.28
C ALA A 131 10.97 5.38 19.25
N MET A 132 11.73 5.69 20.30
CA MET A 132 12.64 6.83 20.36
C MET A 132 14.07 6.27 20.31
N LEU A 133 14.78 6.62 19.25
CA LEU A 133 16.20 6.44 19.08
C LEU A 133 16.87 7.82 19.20
N ASP A 134 17.69 8.23 18.25
CA ASP A 134 18.17 9.61 18.16
C ASP A 134 17.03 10.59 17.85
N GLU A 135 16.01 10.11 17.13
CA GLU A 135 14.78 10.81 16.84
C GLU A 135 13.56 9.85 16.92
N PRO A 136 12.32 10.37 17.06
CA PRO A 136 11.13 9.54 17.08
C PRO A 136 10.89 8.90 15.71
N GLY A 137 10.52 7.62 15.73
CA GLY A 137 10.21 6.85 14.53
C GLY A 137 9.26 5.72 14.79
N ALA A 138 8.87 5.04 13.73
CA ALA A 138 7.96 3.90 13.82
C ALA A 138 8.20 2.85 12.72
N ALA A 139 7.68 1.65 13.00
CA ALA A 139 7.33 0.64 12.02
C ALA A 139 5.81 0.48 12.02
N GLU A 140 5.17 0.78 10.90
CA GLU A 140 3.75 0.56 10.67
C GLU A 140 3.60 -0.71 9.84
N ILE A 141 3.03 -1.76 10.43
CA ILE A 141 2.96 -3.10 9.83
C ILE A 141 1.49 -3.49 9.70
N TYR A 142 1.06 -3.80 8.48
CA TYR A 142 -0.32 -4.19 8.18
C TYR A 142 -0.34 -5.49 7.40
N TRP A 143 -1.36 -6.33 7.64
CA TRP A 143 -1.53 -7.60 6.93
C TRP A 143 -2.99 -7.86 6.57
N ALA A 144 -3.16 -8.53 5.45
CA ALA A 144 -4.46 -8.95 4.95
C ALA A 144 -4.36 -10.27 4.18
N LEU A 145 -5.49 -10.96 4.03
CA LEU A 145 -5.65 -12.06 3.10
C LEU A 145 -6.32 -11.54 1.83
N ILE A 146 -5.57 -11.47 0.73
CA ILE A 146 -6.04 -10.99 -0.56
C ILE A 146 -5.92 -12.14 -1.56
N ASN A 147 -7.03 -12.56 -2.15
CA ASN A 147 -7.10 -13.69 -3.10
C ASN A 147 -6.33 -14.92 -2.59
N GLN A 148 -6.59 -15.30 -1.32
CA GLN A 148 -5.98 -16.44 -0.61
C GLN A 148 -4.46 -16.31 -0.38
N ARG A 149 -3.85 -15.16 -0.60
CA ARG A 149 -2.44 -14.90 -0.30
C ARG A 149 -2.31 -13.94 0.88
N VAL A 150 -1.41 -14.26 1.80
CA VAL A 150 -1.08 -13.34 2.90
C VAL A 150 -0.20 -12.24 2.35
N VAL A 151 -0.66 -11.02 2.51
CA VAL A 151 0.04 -9.78 2.15
C VAL A 151 0.44 -9.07 3.42
N VAL A 152 1.70 -8.65 3.53
CA VAL A 152 2.19 -7.80 4.62
C VAL A 152 2.81 -6.54 4.02
N LEU A 153 2.34 -5.39 4.45
CA LEU A 153 2.91 -4.09 4.12
C LEU A 153 3.56 -3.48 5.36
N THR A 154 4.76 -2.95 5.19
CA THR A 154 5.46 -2.24 6.27
C THR A 154 5.96 -0.89 5.75
N LEU A 155 5.69 0.15 6.52
CA LEU A 155 6.31 1.47 6.38
C LEU A 155 7.20 1.69 7.61
N PHE A 156 8.49 1.96 7.42
CA PHE A 156 9.49 2.09 8.47
C PHE A 156 10.34 3.35 8.29
N GLY A 157 10.65 4.04 9.38
CA GLY A 157 11.55 5.19 9.39
C GLY A 157 11.28 6.21 10.49
N PRO A 158 12.04 7.32 10.52
CA PRO A 158 11.77 8.45 11.38
C PRO A 158 10.44 9.14 11.06
N ASP A 159 9.79 9.73 12.06
CA ASP A 159 8.46 10.36 11.90
C ASP A 159 8.40 11.39 10.77
N LYS A 160 9.46 12.16 10.57
CA LYS A 160 9.56 13.13 9.48
C LYS A 160 9.53 12.43 8.12
N ALA A 161 10.32 11.36 7.97
CA ALA A 161 10.40 10.60 6.73
C ALA A 161 9.10 9.84 6.46
N LEU A 162 8.44 9.29 7.50
CA LEU A 162 7.13 8.64 7.38
C LEU A 162 6.07 9.62 6.85
N LYS A 163 6.02 10.85 7.38
CA LYS A 163 5.10 11.89 6.88
C LYS A 163 5.35 12.24 5.41
N GLN A 164 6.62 12.31 5.00
CA GLN A 164 6.99 12.57 3.60
C GLN A 164 6.66 11.40 2.68
N ALA A 165 6.75 10.17 3.18
CA ALA A 165 6.43 8.95 2.42
C ALA A 165 4.93 8.63 2.38
N ALA A 166 4.08 9.30 3.17
CA ALA A 166 2.66 9.03 3.25
C ALA A 166 1.92 9.02 1.89
N PRO A 167 2.18 9.94 0.93
CA PRO A 167 1.55 9.88 -0.39
C PRO A 167 1.94 8.61 -1.18
N VAL A 168 3.21 8.18 -1.07
CA VAL A 168 3.72 6.96 -1.73
C VAL A 168 3.12 5.72 -1.10
N TRP A 169 3.06 5.69 0.22
CA TRP A 169 2.39 4.65 0.99
C TRP A 169 0.93 4.48 0.57
N ASP A 170 0.21 5.59 0.49
CA ASP A 170 -1.18 5.63 0.05
C ASP A 170 -1.35 5.15 -1.39
N GLN A 171 -0.48 5.59 -2.30
CA GLN A 171 -0.51 5.17 -3.70
C GLN A 171 -0.28 3.65 -3.81
N LEU A 172 0.74 3.11 -3.14
CA LEU A 172 1.07 1.69 -3.17
C LEU A 172 -0.10 0.87 -2.63
N ARG A 173 -0.55 1.12 -1.39
CA ARG A 173 -1.58 0.31 -0.75
C ARG A 173 -2.93 0.35 -1.47
N LYS A 174 -3.32 1.51 -2.06
CA LYS A 174 -4.58 1.66 -2.79
C LYS A 174 -4.55 1.01 -4.17
N SER A 175 -3.38 0.96 -4.81
CA SER A 175 -3.20 0.37 -6.14
C SER A 175 -2.81 -1.10 -6.13
N LEU A 176 -2.53 -1.68 -4.94
CA LEU A 176 -2.09 -3.05 -4.81
C LEU A 176 -3.19 -4.02 -5.22
N GLN A 177 -2.85 -4.92 -6.11
CA GLN A 177 -3.73 -5.99 -6.59
C GLN A 177 -2.95 -7.31 -6.61
N ILE A 178 -3.63 -8.37 -6.22
CA ILE A 178 -3.17 -9.75 -6.38
C ILE A 178 -4.10 -10.39 -7.40
N ALA A 179 -3.55 -10.88 -8.50
CA ALA A 179 -4.34 -11.60 -9.50
C ALA A 179 -4.96 -12.86 -8.88
N GLU A 180 -6.21 -13.12 -9.22
CA GLU A 180 -6.79 -14.44 -9.03
C GLU A 180 -6.03 -15.40 -9.93
N SER A 181 -5.46 -16.48 -9.36
CA SER A 181 -4.83 -17.47 -10.23
C SER A 181 -5.93 -18.13 -11.07
N GLN A 182 -5.75 -18.11 -12.36
CA GLN A 182 -6.47 -19.05 -13.21
C GLN A 182 -6.19 -20.46 -12.69
N PRO A 183 -7.19 -21.35 -12.64
CA PRO A 183 -6.95 -22.77 -12.40
C PRO A 183 -5.89 -23.21 -13.42
N ALA A 184 -4.82 -23.85 -12.93
CA ALA A 184 -3.81 -24.41 -13.82
C ALA A 184 -4.56 -25.21 -14.91
N ASP A 185 -4.37 -24.84 -16.16
CA ASP A 185 -4.93 -25.58 -17.29
C ASP A 185 -4.64 -27.05 -17.03
N LYS A 186 -5.70 -27.87 -16.94
CA LYS A 186 -5.55 -29.31 -16.86
C LYS A 186 -4.63 -29.74 -18.00
N PRO A 187 -3.53 -30.47 -17.73
CA PRO A 187 -2.66 -30.93 -18.80
C PRO A 187 -3.52 -31.63 -19.85
N THR A 188 -3.51 -31.11 -21.04
CA THR A 188 -4.18 -31.73 -22.21
C THR A 188 -3.71 -33.17 -22.30
N PRO A 189 -4.60 -34.18 -22.29
CA PRO A 189 -4.19 -35.58 -22.38
C PRO A 189 -3.38 -35.76 -23.67
N LYS A 190 -2.14 -36.26 -23.49
CA LYS A 190 -1.24 -36.57 -24.60
C LYS A 190 -1.95 -37.56 -25.53
N PRO A 191 -2.03 -37.32 -26.85
CA PRO A 191 -2.67 -38.25 -27.76
C PRO A 191 -1.94 -39.59 -27.69
N THR A 192 -2.70 -40.66 -27.44
CA THR A 192 -2.20 -42.03 -27.43
C THR A 192 -1.83 -42.39 -28.88
N PRO A 193 -0.59 -42.81 -29.15
CA PRO A 193 -0.23 -43.27 -30.49
C PRO A 193 -0.99 -44.56 -30.83
N LYS A 194 -1.60 -44.60 -32.02
CA LYS A 194 -2.23 -45.82 -32.58
C LYS A 194 -1.19 -46.76 -33.11
#